data_fdd88f0240a3d5d068de109915c6de24
#
_entry.id   fdd88f0240a3d5d068de109915c6de24
#
_cell.length_a   1.000
_cell.length_b   1.000
_cell.length_c   1.000
_cell.angle_alpha   90.00
_cell.angle_beta   90.00
_cell.angle_gamma   90.00
#
_symmetry.space_group_name_H-M   'P 1'
#
loop_
_entity.id
_entity.type
_entity.pdbx_description
1 polymer ?
#
loop_
_entity_poly.entity_id
_entity_poly.type
_entity_poly.pdbx_seq_one_letter_code
_entity_poly.pdbx_strand_id
1 'polypeptide(L)'
;NELIYKTSQSERLVVFIILLFVFVLASFNLVAALTMLIHEKQGNLEILRAMGMGATSRFLVFFFEGQLLVFLGVLLGLFLGLLLCWTQQTFGWLIVPGANVPFPIVYKASDFLSIFLASSILGFLFTYFPVRFLLPKQ
;
A
#
# COMPACT_ATOMS: atom_id res chain seq x y z
N ASN A 1 11.26 -14.44 -32.90
CA ASN A 1 11.62 -13.59 -31.73
C ASN A 1 10.60 -12.47 -31.47
N GLU A 2 9.93 -11.92 -32.47
CA GLU A 2 8.88 -10.87 -32.25
C GLU A 2 7.65 -11.39 -31.48
N LEU A 3 7.25 -12.63 -31.71
CA LEU A 3 6.13 -13.24 -31.01
C LEU A 3 6.41 -13.40 -29.51
N ILE A 4 7.61 -13.77 -29.15
CA ILE A 4 8.05 -13.92 -27.74
C ILE A 4 8.06 -12.56 -27.03
N TYR A 5 8.52 -11.52 -27.69
CA TYR A 5 8.52 -10.16 -27.15
C TYR A 5 7.10 -9.61 -26.96
N LYS A 6 6.20 -9.84 -27.92
CA LYS A 6 4.78 -9.42 -27.81
C LYS A 6 4.06 -10.15 -26.69
N THR A 7 4.27 -11.44 -26.52
CA THR A 7 3.69 -12.23 -25.43
C THR A 7 4.16 -11.75 -24.07
N SER A 8 5.46 -11.54 -23.92
CA SER A 8 6.06 -11.02 -22.67
C SER A 8 5.57 -9.61 -22.31
N GLN A 9 5.31 -8.76 -23.30
CA GLN A 9 4.80 -7.43 -23.12
C GLN A 9 3.32 -7.43 -22.70
N SER A 10 2.54 -8.32 -23.27
CA SER A 10 1.12 -8.52 -22.90
C SER A 10 0.99 -9.07 -21.48
N GLU A 11 1.82 -10.03 -21.08
CA GLU A 11 1.85 -10.58 -19.72
C GLU A 11 2.18 -9.50 -18.68
N ARG A 12 3.16 -8.66 -18.94
CA ARG A 12 3.52 -7.53 -18.05
C ARG A 12 2.37 -6.55 -17.89
N LEU A 13 1.66 -6.25 -18.95
CA LEU A 13 0.54 -5.33 -18.94
C LEU A 13 -0.63 -5.90 -18.11
N VAL A 14 -0.95 -7.18 -18.28
CA VAL A 14 -2.00 -7.85 -17.49
C VAL A 14 -1.64 -7.85 -16.00
N VAL A 15 -0.41 -8.21 -15.66
CA VAL A 15 0.06 -8.17 -14.26
C VAL A 15 -0.02 -6.76 -13.69
N PHE A 16 0.37 -5.75 -14.46
CA PHE A 16 0.29 -4.36 -14.04
C PHE A 16 -1.16 -3.92 -13.76
N ILE A 17 -2.10 -4.29 -14.63
CA ILE A 17 -3.54 -3.98 -14.45
C ILE A 17 -4.08 -4.64 -13.19
N ILE A 18 -3.74 -5.92 -12.96
CA ILE A 18 -4.15 -6.65 -11.75
C ILE A 18 -3.60 -5.97 -10.51
N LEU A 19 -2.31 -5.62 -10.48
CA LEU A 19 -1.69 -4.93 -9.36
C LEU A 19 -2.32 -3.57 -9.10
N LEU A 20 -2.62 -2.81 -10.15
CA LEU A 20 -3.30 -1.52 -10.03
C LEU A 20 -4.71 -1.69 -9.44
N PHE A 21 -5.45 -2.70 -9.87
CA PHE A 21 -6.77 -3.00 -9.32
C PHE A 21 -6.73 -3.39 -7.85
N VAL A 22 -5.80 -4.27 -7.47
CA VAL A 22 -5.57 -4.64 -6.05
C VAL A 22 -5.19 -3.42 -5.22
N PHE A 23 -4.36 -2.54 -5.77
CA PHE A 23 -3.95 -1.32 -5.10
C PHE A 23 -5.12 -0.35 -4.88
N VAL A 24 -6.01 -0.20 -5.87
CA VAL A 24 -7.23 0.60 -5.74
C VAL A 24 -8.14 0.03 -4.64
N LEU A 25 -8.35 -1.29 -4.61
CA LEU A 25 -9.13 -1.95 -3.56
C LEU A 25 -8.52 -1.73 -2.17
N ALA A 26 -7.20 -1.86 -2.03
CA ALA A 26 -6.50 -1.59 -0.78
C ALA A 26 -6.67 -0.13 -0.32
N SER A 27 -6.66 0.82 -1.26
CA SER A 27 -6.88 2.23 -0.99
C SER A 27 -8.29 2.52 -0.47
N PHE A 28 -9.31 1.91 -1.05
CA PHE A 28 -10.68 2.00 -0.55
C PHE A 28 -10.82 1.43 0.86
N ASN A 29 -10.16 0.30 1.12
CA ASN A 29 -10.15 -0.31 2.45
C ASN A 29 -9.50 0.61 3.50
N LEU A 30 -8.40 1.25 3.15
CA LEU A 30 -7.74 2.25 4.01
C LEU A 30 -8.67 3.44 4.31
N VAL A 31 -9.34 3.98 3.29
CA VAL A 31 -10.30 5.09 3.46
C VAL A 31 -11.45 4.68 4.37
N ALA A 32 -12.00 3.48 4.20
CA ALA A 32 -13.07 2.94 5.04
C ALA A 32 -12.62 2.80 6.50
N ALA A 33 -11.43 2.24 6.73
CA ALA A 33 -10.86 2.07 8.07
C ALA A 33 -10.64 3.43 8.77
N LEU A 34 -10.08 4.41 8.06
CA LEU A 34 -9.89 5.77 8.61
C LEU A 34 -11.22 6.47 8.91
N THR A 35 -12.22 6.29 8.04
CA THR A 35 -13.56 6.85 8.25
C THR A 35 -14.20 6.28 9.52
N MET A 36 -14.12 4.97 9.71
CA MET A 36 -14.63 4.30 10.90
C MET A 36 -13.91 4.77 12.17
N LEU A 37 -12.58 4.85 12.11
CA LEU A 37 -11.74 5.32 13.21
C LEU A 37 -12.12 6.75 13.64
N ILE A 38 -12.27 7.67 12.69
CA ILE A 38 -12.67 9.06 12.96
C ILE A 38 -14.07 9.09 13.60
N HIS A 39 -14.99 8.25 13.10
CA HIS A 39 -16.35 8.18 13.61
C HIS A 39 -16.40 7.67 15.05
N GLU A 40 -15.67 6.61 15.36
CA GLU A 40 -15.58 6.06 16.71
C GLU A 40 -14.98 7.06 17.72
N LYS A 41 -14.06 7.90 17.27
CA LYS A 41 -13.38 8.88 18.14
C LYS A 41 -14.05 10.25 18.17
N GLN A 42 -15.20 10.45 17.52
CA GLN A 42 -15.89 11.75 17.49
C GLN A 42 -16.20 12.31 18.88
N GLY A 43 -16.69 11.48 19.80
CA GLY A 43 -16.96 11.91 21.17
C GLY A 43 -15.70 12.42 21.91
N ASN A 44 -14.58 11.72 21.73
CA ASN A 44 -13.30 12.16 22.32
C ASN A 44 -12.80 13.45 21.66
N LEU A 45 -13.06 13.64 20.36
CA LEU A 45 -12.71 14.85 19.63
C LEU A 45 -13.49 16.06 20.12
N GLU A 46 -14.76 15.89 20.49
CA GLU A 46 -15.58 16.97 21.06
C GLU A 46 -15.04 17.40 22.43
N ILE A 47 -14.62 16.46 23.27
CA ILE A 47 -13.98 16.75 24.56
C ILE A 47 -12.66 17.51 24.35
N LEU A 48 -11.83 17.04 23.44
CA LEU A 48 -10.55 17.71 23.13
C LEU A 48 -10.78 19.12 22.56
N ARG A 49 -11.82 19.29 21.75
CA ARG A 49 -12.23 20.60 21.26
C ARG A 49 -12.67 21.54 22.40
N ALA A 50 -13.45 21.04 23.34
CA ALA A 50 -13.89 21.79 24.51
C ALA A 50 -12.68 22.21 25.40
N MET A 51 -11.62 21.40 25.41
CA MET A 51 -10.35 21.70 26.07
C MET A 51 -9.45 22.67 25.28
N GLY A 52 -9.89 23.15 24.10
CA GLY A 52 -9.16 24.14 23.31
C GLY A 52 -8.25 23.54 22.20
N MET A 53 -8.37 22.26 21.89
CA MET A 53 -7.59 21.67 20.80
C MET A 53 -7.99 22.24 19.43
N GLY A 54 -7.04 22.86 18.73
CA GLY A 54 -7.25 23.44 17.40
C GLY A 54 -7.55 22.40 16.31
N ALA A 55 -8.20 22.83 15.23
CA ALA A 55 -8.53 22.00 14.09
C ALA A 55 -7.29 21.34 13.44
N THR A 56 -6.18 22.07 13.37
CA THR A 56 -4.92 21.57 12.81
C THR A 56 -4.35 20.42 13.64
N SER A 57 -4.40 20.50 14.95
CA SER A 57 -3.91 19.43 15.83
C SER A 57 -4.74 18.17 15.71
N ARG A 58 -6.07 18.30 15.58
CA ARG A 58 -6.97 17.18 15.33
C ARG A 58 -6.67 16.49 13.99
N PHE A 59 -6.47 17.30 12.94
CA PHE A 59 -6.08 16.80 11.63
C PHE A 59 -4.78 16.00 11.69
N LEU A 60 -3.74 16.54 12.34
CA LEU A 60 -2.44 15.90 12.44
C LEU A 60 -2.51 14.54 13.17
N VAL A 61 -3.29 14.43 14.24
CA VAL A 61 -3.45 13.15 14.96
C VAL A 61 -3.94 12.05 14.03
N PHE A 62 -5.05 12.25 13.32
CA PHE A 62 -5.60 11.23 12.41
C PHE A 62 -4.76 11.03 11.16
N PHE A 63 -4.11 12.08 10.70
CA PHE A 63 -3.19 11.98 9.57
C PHE A 63 -1.98 11.10 9.92
N PHE A 64 -1.36 11.32 11.07
CA PHE A 64 -0.23 10.50 11.51
C PHE A 64 -0.65 9.06 11.83
N GLU A 65 -1.82 8.87 12.40
CA GLU A 65 -2.37 7.53 12.66
C GLU A 65 -2.57 6.76 11.33
N GLY A 66 -3.17 7.38 10.33
CA GLY A 66 -3.31 6.79 9.00
C GLY A 66 -1.99 6.53 8.31
N GLN A 67 -1.04 7.47 8.43
CA GLN A 67 0.30 7.32 7.85
C GLN A 67 1.09 6.18 8.51
N LEU A 68 0.92 5.98 9.80
CA LEU A 68 1.54 4.88 10.54
C LEU A 68 0.98 3.52 10.08
N LEU A 69 -0.33 3.43 9.85
CA LEU A 69 -0.96 2.23 9.29
C LEU A 69 -0.40 1.91 7.90
N VAL A 70 -0.28 2.91 7.03
CA VAL A 70 0.32 2.74 5.69
C VAL A 70 1.76 2.26 5.81
N PHE A 71 2.56 2.90 6.65
CA PHE A 71 3.97 2.57 6.83
C PHE A 71 4.16 1.12 7.32
N LEU A 72 3.40 0.71 8.33
CA LEU A 72 3.43 -0.67 8.84
C LEU A 72 2.98 -1.67 7.77
N GLY A 73 1.91 -1.35 7.01
CA GLY A 73 1.43 -2.19 5.92
C GLY A 73 2.47 -2.36 4.82
N VAL A 74 3.13 -1.28 4.41
CA VAL A 74 4.19 -1.31 3.39
C VAL A 74 5.40 -2.13 3.87
N LEU A 75 5.83 -1.94 5.12
CA LEU A 75 6.93 -2.72 5.69
C LEU A 75 6.60 -4.22 5.75
N LEU A 76 5.41 -4.57 6.22
CA LEU A 76 4.96 -5.97 6.25
C LEU A 76 4.85 -6.56 4.85
N GLY A 77 4.31 -5.82 3.88
CA GLY A 77 4.22 -6.24 2.50
C GLY A 77 5.58 -6.49 1.86
N LEU A 78 6.54 -5.59 2.06
CA LEU A 78 7.93 -5.75 1.59
C LEU A 78 8.62 -6.94 2.27
N PHE A 79 8.43 -7.12 3.56
CA PHE A 79 9.00 -8.24 4.29
C PHE A 79 8.46 -9.59 3.78
N LEU A 80 7.15 -9.70 3.60
CA LEU A 80 6.52 -10.90 3.05
C LEU A 80 6.96 -11.15 1.60
N GLY A 81 7.06 -10.10 0.79
CA GLY A 81 7.56 -10.19 -0.58
C GLY A 81 9.00 -10.70 -0.64
N LEU A 82 9.88 -10.17 0.21
CA LEU A 82 11.27 -10.64 0.33
C LEU A 82 11.34 -12.11 0.76
N LEU A 83 10.52 -12.48 1.73
CA LEU A 83 10.47 -13.86 2.23
C LEU A 83 10.01 -14.82 1.14
N LEU A 84 9.01 -14.46 0.36
CA LEU A 84 8.55 -15.25 -0.80
C LEU A 84 9.63 -15.37 -1.88
N CYS A 85 10.33 -14.28 -2.21
CA CYS A 85 11.43 -14.31 -3.15
C CYS A 85 12.57 -15.22 -2.67
N TRP A 86 12.90 -15.13 -1.40
CA TRP A 86 13.96 -15.96 -0.79
C TRP A 86 13.60 -17.44 -0.79
N THR A 87 12.36 -17.80 -0.39
CA THR A 87 11.89 -19.19 -0.42
C THR A 87 11.86 -19.75 -1.83
N GLN A 88 11.44 -18.96 -2.81
CA GLN A 88 11.44 -19.38 -4.21
C GLN A 88 12.88 -19.64 -4.72
N GLN A 89 13.83 -18.78 -4.35
CA GLN A 89 15.22 -18.96 -4.75
C GLN A 89 15.85 -20.20 -4.14
N THR A 90 15.45 -20.58 -2.90
CA THR A 90 16.00 -21.70 -2.17
C THR A 90 15.34 -23.04 -2.55
N PHE A 91 14.02 -23.04 -2.72
CA PHE A 91 13.24 -24.26 -2.94
C PHE A 91 12.76 -24.45 -4.39
N GLY A 92 12.76 -23.41 -5.21
CA GLY A 92 12.37 -23.49 -6.62
C GLY A 92 10.94 -24.00 -6.85
N TRP A 93 9.99 -23.61 -6.00
CA TRP A 93 8.60 -24.10 -6.03
C TRP A 93 7.88 -23.79 -7.35
N LEU A 94 8.14 -22.62 -7.92
CA LEU A 94 7.58 -22.22 -9.20
C LEU A 94 8.53 -22.67 -10.31
N ILE A 95 8.06 -23.62 -11.11
CA ILE A 95 8.80 -24.17 -12.26
C ILE A 95 8.19 -23.58 -13.54
N VAL A 96 9.05 -23.21 -14.51
CA VAL A 96 8.58 -22.74 -15.80
C VAL A 96 7.93 -23.90 -16.56
N PRO A 97 6.63 -23.80 -16.95
CA PRO A 97 5.96 -24.85 -17.70
C PRO A 97 6.72 -25.15 -19.01
N GLY A 98 7.11 -26.42 -19.19
CA GLY A 98 7.80 -26.88 -20.40
C GLY A 98 9.33 -26.83 -20.38
N ALA A 99 9.96 -26.14 -19.42
CA ALA A 99 11.43 -26.06 -19.35
C ALA A 99 12.04 -26.82 -18.14
N ASN A 100 11.23 -27.24 -17.19
CA ASN A 100 11.66 -27.93 -15.94
C ASN A 100 12.77 -27.18 -15.18
N VAL A 101 12.84 -25.86 -15.33
CA VAL A 101 13.81 -24.97 -14.67
C VAL A 101 13.07 -24.09 -13.68
N PRO A 102 13.61 -23.85 -12.47
CA PRO A 102 13.04 -22.90 -11.51
C PRO A 102 12.91 -21.51 -12.13
N PHE A 103 11.82 -20.80 -11.86
CA PHE A 103 11.61 -19.45 -12.36
C PHE A 103 12.72 -18.52 -11.86
N PRO A 104 13.54 -17.88 -12.73
CA PRO A 104 14.64 -17.04 -12.31
C PRO A 104 14.09 -15.76 -11.66
N ILE A 105 14.35 -15.57 -10.37
CA ILE A 105 14.01 -14.34 -9.66
C ILE A 105 15.26 -13.47 -9.58
N VAL A 106 15.20 -12.30 -10.18
CA VAL A 106 16.21 -11.25 -10.04
C VAL A 106 15.56 -10.09 -9.29
N TYR A 107 16.03 -9.82 -8.10
CA TYR A 107 15.59 -8.64 -7.33
C TYR A 107 16.76 -7.67 -7.14
N LYS A 108 16.47 -6.40 -7.31
CA LYS A 108 17.41 -5.30 -7.10
C LYS A 108 16.96 -4.47 -5.92
N ALA A 109 17.89 -3.95 -5.14
CA ALA A 109 17.58 -3.05 -4.03
C ALA A 109 16.82 -1.79 -4.51
N SER A 110 17.06 -1.34 -5.74
CA SER A 110 16.33 -0.24 -6.37
C SER A 110 14.83 -0.52 -6.51
N ASP A 111 14.43 -1.78 -6.74
CA ASP A 111 13.03 -2.14 -6.93
C ASP A 111 12.26 -2.02 -5.60
N PHE A 112 12.87 -2.47 -4.50
CA PHE A 112 12.32 -2.31 -3.15
C PHE A 112 12.18 -0.84 -2.76
N LEU A 113 13.19 -0.03 -3.05
CA LEU A 113 13.16 1.40 -2.79
C LEU A 113 12.05 2.09 -3.60
N SER A 114 11.91 1.73 -4.87
CA SER A 114 10.85 2.27 -5.75
C SER A 114 9.46 1.91 -5.26
N ILE A 115 9.24 0.65 -4.87
CA ILE A 115 7.97 0.19 -4.31
C ILE A 115 7.67 0.91 -2.99
N PHE A 116 8.66 1.03 -2.10
CA PHE A 116 8.50 1.73 -0.83
C PHE A 116 8.12 3.19 -1.03
N LEU A 117 8.83 3.91 -1.91
CA LEU A 117 8.55 5.31 -2.21
C LEU A 117 7.17 5.49 -2.86
N ALA A 118 6.85 4.71 -3.88
CA ALA A 118 5.56 4.78 -4.57
C ALA A 118 4.40 4.49 -3.61
N SER A 119 4.50 3.42 -2.81
CA SER A 119 3.47 3.06 -1.84
C SER A 119 3.31 4.11 -0.74
N SER A 120 4.41 4.72 -0.28
CA SER A 120 4.37 5.78 0.73
C SER A 120 3.73 7.06 0.20
N ILE A 121 4.03 7.46 -1.03
CA ILE A 121 3.43 8.65 -1.67
C ILE A 121 1.93 8.44 -1.88
N LEU A 122 1.53 7.28 -2.40
CA LEU A 122 0.13 6.96 -2.61
C LEU A 122 -0.63 6.83 -1.28
N GLY A 123 -0.04 6.19 -0.29
CA GLY A 123 -0.61 6.11 1.06
C GLY A 123 -0.78 7.48 1.70
N PHE A 124 0.17 8.40 1.49
CA PHE A 124 0.04 9.78 1.91
C PHE A 124 -1.19 10.46 1.29
N LEU A 125 -1.39 10.33 -0.01
CA LEU A 125 -2.54 10.89 -0.72
C LEU A 125 -3.86 10.32 -0.21
N PHE A 126 -3.95 8.99 -0.08
CA PHE A 126 -5.15 8.30 0.38
C PHE A 126 -5.44 8.48 1.87
N THR A 127 -4.48 8.88 2.68
CA THR A 127 -4.69 9.30 4.07
C THR A 127 -5.12 10.77 4.15
N TYR A 128 -4.50 11.63 3.36
CA TYR A 128 -4.75 13.07 3.40
C TYR A 128 -6.19 13.42 3.01
N PHE A 129 -6.71 12.81 1.95
CA PHE A 129 -8.06 13.11 1.44
C PHE A 129 -9.16 12.85 2.46
N PRO A 130 -9.34 11.62 2.99
CA PRO A 130 -10.44 11.35 3.91
C PRO A 130 -10.31 12.12 5.21
N VAL A 131 -9.11 12.27 5.77
CA VAL A 131 -8.91 13.01 7.01
C VAL A 131 -9.29 14.48 6.84
N ARG A 132 -8.94 15.08 5.69
CA ARG A 132 -9.30 16.48 5.42
C ARG A 132 -10.79 16.71 5.18
N PHE A 133 -11.48 15.73 4.55
CA PHE A 133 -12.90 15.86 4.24
C PHE A 133 -13.82 15.50 5.41
N LEU A 134 -13.41 14.55 6.25
CA LEU A 134 -14.23 14.04 7.36
C LEU A 134 -14.12 14.89 8.63
N LEU A 135 -13.00 15.58 8.82
CA LEU A 135 -12.84 16.49 9.96
C LEU A 135 -13.42 17.86 9.64
N PRO A 136 -14.46 18.30 10.38
CA PRO A 136 -15.06 19.63 10.18
C PRO A 136 -14.04 20.73 10.46
N LYS A 137 -14.01 21.71 9.56
CA LYS A 137 -13.10 22.89 9.59
C LYS A 137 -13.47 23.93 10.66
N GLN A 138 -14.40 23.65 11.57
CA GLN A 138 -14.80 24.64 12.57
C GLN A 138 -13.96 24.56 13.83
#